data_0ff7449506bd63c5713f4b0b8342a3e8
#
_entry.id   0ff7449506bd63c5713f4b0b8342a3e8
#
_cell.length_a   1.000
_cell.length_b   1.000
_cell.length_c   1.000
_cell.angle_alpha   90.00
_cell.angle_beta   90.00
_cell.angle_gamma   90.00
#
_symmetry.space_group_name_H-M   'P 1'
#
loop_
_entity.id
_entity.type
_entity.pdbx_description
1 polymer ?
#
loop_
_entity_poly.entity_id
_entity_poly.type
_entity_poly.pdbx_seq_one_letter_code
_entity_poly.pdbx_strand_id
1 'polypeptide(L)'
;MKKSILKTLLILSTLLAVACNKDNVEVAGGIYHFSAASYSFGVQESEEWFEVPIIATLPHNEARNIGIEVVAAESSAIEGVHFSLESHTIQLKADKEACALRIKGNPEKFEVGEILSLKLRLAVDESFIDNDTAGECEIILQRCCPFDINRFEGYAVLTSTWCMQYMGADSRLVHATVEHDNNIVIIEDMFYDGYDIRVKLDSSDRLNPIATLTDTQILGPTGEAFGTIYGDGKILITEAKEYASENMDLSGYVSFYSMCEGFMMLYTVMYVDGIGEIGLFGNILEWISDDEAERIMREGF
;
A
#
# COMPACT_ATOMS: atom_id res chain seq x y z
N MET A 1 77.11 -28.86 -11.06
CA MET A 1 75.71 -29.09 -10.90
C MET A 1 74.88 -27.94 -10.21
N LYS A 2 75.51 -27.03 -9.42
CA LYS A 2 74.78 -25.95 -8.73
C LYS A 2 74.39 -24.73 -9.60
N LYS A 3 75.06 -24.49 -10.75
CA LYS A 3 74.74 -23.34 -11.63
C LYS A 3 73.54 -23.57 -12.59
N SER A 4 73.19 -24.79 -12.84
CA SER A 4 72.03 -25.11 -13.73
C SER A 4 70.69 -24.98 -13.04
N ILE A 5 70.64 -25.30 -11.72
CA ILE A 5 69.40 -25.24 -10.95
C ILE A 5 68.99 -23.79 -10.70
N LEU A 6 69.92 -22.86 -10.55
CA LEU A 6 69.59 -21.46 -10.32
C LEU A 6 69.04 -20.75 -11.56
N LYS A 7 69.42 -21.18 -12.78
CA LYS A 7 68.84 -20.63 -14.03
C LYS A 7 67.45 -21.14 -14.31
N THR A 8 67.12 -22.35 -13.91
CA THR A 8 65.80 -22.95 -14.08
C THR A 8 64.83 -22.35 -13.07
N LEU A 9 65.28 -22.01 -11.86
CA LEU A 9 64.43 -21.35 -10.85
C LEU A 9 64.14 -19.88 -11.21
N LEU A 10 65.07 -19.17 -11.90
CA LEU A 10 64.87 -17.79 -12.34
C LEU A 10 63.92 -17.68 -13.53
N ILE A 11 63.83 -18.70 -14.39
CA ILE A 11 62.87 -18.75 -15.53
C ILE A 11 61.49 -19.13 -15.07
N LEU A 12 61.37 -19.91 -13.98
CA LEU A 12 60.06 -20.27 -13.42
C LEU A 12 59.39 -19.14 -12.61
N SER A 13 60.20 -18.20 -12.06
CA SER A 13 59.68 -17.03 -11.31
C SER A 13 59.18 -15.91 -12.21
N THR A 14 59.57 -15.88 -13.49
CA THR A 14 59.09 -14.87 -14.46
C THR A 14 57.83 -15.27 -15.20
N LEU A 15 57.39 -16.53 -15.09
CA LEU A 15 56.16 -17.04 -15.72
C LEU A 15 54.92 -16.93 -14.80
N LEU A 16 55.10 -16.50 -13.53
CA LEU A 16 53.98 -16.35 -12.57
C LEU A 16 53.47 -14.91 -12.45
N ALA A 17 53.99 -13.98 -13.27
CA ALA A 17 53.56 -12.56 -13.23
C ALA A 17 52.64 -12.15 -14.38
N VAL A 18 52.08 -13.13 -15.12
CA VAL A 18 51.07 -12.86 -16.16
C VAL A 18 49.81 -13.65 -15.83
N ALA A 19 49.13 -13.26 -14.74
CA ALA A 19 47.77 -13.67 -14.50
C ALA A 19 47.10 -12.62 -13.62
N CYS A 20 46.06 -12.08 -14.16
CA CYS A 20 45.15 -11.06 -13.65
C CYS A 20 45.48 -9.62 -14.02
N ASN A 21 45.55 -9.32 -15.30
CA ASN A 21 44.79 -8.17 -15.77
C ASN A 21 43.34 -8.66 -15.97
N LYS A 22 42.51 -8.62 -14.94
CA LYS A 22 41.17 -8.22 -15.15
C LYS A 22 41.27 -6.80 -15.68
N ASP A 23 41.01 -6.63 -16.96
CA ASP A 23 40.62 -5.33 -17.48
C ASP A 23 39.43 -4.89 -16.67
N ASN A 24 39.69 -4.16 -15.59
CA ASN A 24 38.70 -3.24 -15.05
C ASN A 24 38.56 -2.23 -16.18
N VAL A 25 37.60 -2.47 -17.06
CA VAL A 25 37.02 -1.41 -17.87
C VAL A 25 36.46 -0.47 -16.85
N GLU A 26 37.23 0.58 -16.48
CA GLU A 26 36.64 1.72 -15.81
C GLU A 26 35.63 2.27 -16.80
N VAL A 27 34.35 1.93 -16.55
CA VAL A 27 33.25 2.55 -17.26
C VAL A 27 33.30 4.02 -16.89
N ALA A 28 33.96 4.82 -17.75
CA ALA A 28 34.10 6.24 -17.55
C ALA A 28 32.73 6.89 -17.55
N GLY A 29 32.09 7.03 -16.37
CA GLY A 29 30.81 7.66 -16.26
C GLY A 29 29.83 7.02 -15.27
N GLY A 30 30.24 5.92 -14.60
CA GLY A 30 29.38 5.22 -13.61
C GLY A 30 28.27 4.38 -14.25
N ILE A 31 27.63 3.60 -13.43
CA ILE A 31 26.55 2.70 -13.78
C ILE A 31 25.23 3.38 -13.43
N TYR A 32 24.22 3.24 -14.28
CA TYR A 32 22.87 3.75 -14.04
C TYR A 32 21.96 2.64 -13.57
N HIS A 33 21.10 2.96 -12.61
CA HIS A 33 20.04 2.06 -12.17
C HIS A 33 18.83 2.85 -11.64
N PHE A 34 17.66 2.24 -11.64
CA PHE A 34 16.54 2.74 -10.87
C PHE A 34 16.81 2.57 -9.36
N SER A 35 16.37 3.49 -8.53
CA SER A 35 16.63 3.42 -7.08
C SER A 35 15.86 2.29 -6.38
N ALA A 36 14.82 1.73 -7.02
CA ALA A 36 14.13 0.53 -6.61
C ALA A 36 13.68 -0.28 -7.83
N ALA A 37 13.48 -1.59 -7.65
CA ALA A 37 12.98 -2.48 -8.70
C ALA A 37 11.49 -2.26 -9.00
N SER A 38 10.73 -1.70 -8.04
CA SER A 38 9.31 -1.38 -8.21
C SER A 38 8.86 -0.18 -7.39
N TYR A 39 7.80 0.47 -7.87
CA TYR A 39 7.07 1.54 -7.19
C TYR A 39 5.58 1.31 -7.33
N SER A 40 4.79 1.87 -6.40
CA SER A 40 3.33 1.90 -6.51
C SER A 40 2.85 3.33 -6.34
N PHE A 41 2.00 3.79 -7.26
CA PHE A 41 1.48 5.15 -7.26
C PHE A 41 -0.05 5.17 -7.34
N GLY A 42 -0.67 5.96 -6.45
CA GLY A 42 -2.09 6.25 -6.50
C GLY A 42 -2.41 7.34 -7.53
N VAL A 43 -3.13 6.98 -8.58
CA VAL A 43 -3.59 7.90 -9.62
C VAL A 43 -4.90 8.53 -9.20
N GLN A 44 -4.93 9.84 -9.05
CA GLN A 44 -6.13 10.61 -8.65
C GLN A 44 -6.31 11.87 -9.52
N GLU A 45 -7.42 12.57 -9.37
CA GLU A 45 -7.76 13.81 -10.09
C GLU A 45 -6.89 15.02 -9.67
N SER A 46 -5.62 14.78 -9.40
CA SER A 46 -4.64 15.83 -9.13
C SER A 46 -3.67 15.96 -10.31
N GLU A 47 -3.10 17.15 -10.46
CA GLU A 47 -2.05 17.36 -11.47
C GLU A 47 -0.67 16.88 -10.98
N GLU A 48 -0.62 16.02 -10.00
CA GLU A 48 0.62 15.53 -9.41
C GLU A 48 1.40 14.65 -10.37
N TRP A 49 2.71 14.88 -10.39
CA TRP A 49 3.69 14.05 -11.08
C TRP A 49 4.33 13.11 -10.08
N PHE A 50 4.37 11.83 -10.41
CA PHE A 50 5.13 10.84 -9.66
C PHE A 50 6.58 10.88 -10.10
N GLU A 51 7.51 10.79 -9.16
CA GLU A 51 8.95 10.78 -9.44
C GLU A 51 9.52 9.39 -9.23
N VAL A 52 10.22 8.89 -10.27
CA VAL A 52 10.97 7.64 -10.25
C VAL A 52 12.45 7.97 -10.30
N PRO A 53 13.17 7.83 -9.18
CA PRO A 53 14.57 8.20 -9.11
C PRO A 53 15.45 7.24 -9.90
N ILE A 54 16.41 7.83 -10.63
CA ILE A 54 17.49 7.13 -11.34
C ILE A 54 18.80 7.58 -10.74
N ILE A 55 19.64 6.62 -10.38
CA ILE A 55 20.91 6.82 -9.69
C ILE A 55 22.06 6.52 -10.67
N ALA A 56 23.11 7.32 -10.59
CA ALA A 56 24.41 7.03 -11.19
C ALA A 56 25.41 6.74 -10.07
N THR A 57 26.17 5.66 -10.17
CA THR A 57 27.14 5.26 -9.11
C THR A 57 28.29 6.23 -8.95
N LEU A 58 28.57 7.04 -9.97
CA LEU A 58 29.61 8.06 -9.94
C LEU A 58 29.12 9.35 -10.58
N PRO A 59 29.40 10.52 -9.97
CA PRO A 59 29.18 11.80 -10.61
C PRO A 59 30.08 11.98 -11.81
N HIS A 60 29.69 12.78 -12.76
CA HIS A 60 30.46 13.12 -13.94
C HIS A 60 30.48 14.64 -14.11
N ASN A 61 31.60 15.18 -14.56
CA ASN A 61 31.77 16.60 -14.75
C ASN A 61 30.98 17.22 -15.93
N GLU A 62 30.34 16.38 -16.74
CA GLU A 62 29.48 16.79 -17.84
C GLU A 62 28.05 16.25 -17.65
N ALA A 63 27.06 17.02 -18.13
CA ALA A 63 25.70 16.56 -18.14
C ALA A 63 25.48 15.39 -19.13
N ARG A 64 24.66 14.43 -18.76
CA ARG A 64 24.38 13.24 -19.58
C ARG A 64 22.89 13.04 -19.78
N ASN A 65 22.53 12.54 -20.94
CA ASN A 65 21.16 12.18 -21.27
C ASN A 65 20.95 10.67 -21.05
N ILE A 66 19.93 10.32 -20.28
CA ILE A 66 19.51 8.95 -20.01
C ILE A 66 18.19 8.73 -20.74
N GLY A 67 18.18 7.79 -21.68
CA GLY A 67 16.95 7.40 -22.38
C GLY A 67 16.08 6.50 -21.53
N ILE A 68 14.78 6.58 -21.71
CA ILE A 68 13.75 5.75 -21.07
C ILE A 68 12.90 5.08 -22.12
N GLU A 69 12.79 3.78 -22.05
CA GLU A 69 11.93 2.96 -22.86
C GLU A 69 10.72 2.46 -22.03
N VAL A 70 9.52 2.58 -22.58
CA VAL A 70 8.34 1.88 -22.08
C VAL A 70 8.28 0.50 -22.75
N VAL A 71 8.40 -0.57 -21.96
CA VAL A 71 8.34 -1.94 -22.45
C VAL A 71 6.87 -2.32 -22.62
N ALA A 72 6.25 -1.89 -23.73
CA ALA A 72 4.81 -2.04 -23.97
C ALA A 72 4.33 -3.52 -23.95
N ALA A 73 5.18 -4.48 -24.34
CA ALA A 73 4.84 -5.90 -24.34
C ALA A 73 4.70 -6.49 -22.92
N GLU A 74 5.29 -5.82 -21.92
CA GLU A 74 5.29 -6.24 -20.51
C GLU A 74 4.48 -5.29 -19.63
N SER A 75 3.77 -4.33 -20.23
CA SER A 75 2.95 -3.33 -19.54
C SER A 75 1.48 -3.55 -19.83
N SER A 76 0.62 -3.48 -18.80
CA SER A 76 -0.84 -3.38 -18.98
C SER A 76 -1.29 -1.91 -19.12
N ALA A 77 -0.55 -0.97 -18.52
CA ALA A 77 -0.77 0.45 -18.72
C ALA A 77 -0.29 0.90 -20.10
N ILE A 78 -1.08 1.75 -20.77
CA ILE A 78 -0.82 2.25 -22.12
C ILE A 78 -0.47 3.73 -22.04
N GLU A 79 0.70 4.11 -22.58
CA GLU A 79 1.12 5.52 -22.67
C GLU A 79 0.18 6.32 -23.56
N GLY A 80 -0.12 7.54 -23.14
CA GLY A 80 -1.10 8.42 -23.81
C GLY A 80 -2.56 8.07 -23.51
N VAL A 81 -2.82 6.93 -22.83
CA VAL A 81 -4.15 6.55 -22.34
C VAL A 81 -4.16 6.62 -20.82
N HIS A 82 -3.44 5.73 -20.14
CA HIS A 82 -3.46 5.60 -18.69
C HIS A 82 -2.44 6.50 -18.00
N PHE A 83 -1.35 6.83 -18.69
CA PHE A 83 -0.29 7.69 -18.16
C PHE A 83 0.42 8.46 -19.28
N SER A 84 1.24 9.44 -18.90
CA SER A 84 2.21 10.11 -19.75
C SER A 84 3.53 10.27 -19.01
N LEU A 85 4.65 10.18 -19.74
CA LEU A 85 5.96 10.57 -19.28
C LEU A 85 6.17 12.06 -19.56
N GLU A 86 6.86 12.79 -18.68
CA GLU A 86 7.27 14.18 -18.96
C GLU A 86 8.26 14.21 -20.14
N SER A 87 9.13 13.19 -20.24
CA SER A 87 10.09 13.01 -21.32
C SER A 87 10.59 11.57 -21.37
N HIS A 88 10.87 11.07 -22.57
CA HIS A 88 11.62 9.81 -22.78
C HIS A 88 13.15 9.97 -22.65
N THR A 89 13.64 11.19 -22.37
CA THR A 89 15.04 11.45 -22.15
C THR A 89 15.20 12.38 -20.95
N ILE A 90 15.95 11.95 -19.96
CA ILE A 90 16.18 12.70 -18.73
C ILE A 90 17.63 13.15 -18.68
N GLN A 91 17.84 14.39 -18.33
CA GLN A 91 19.19 14.93 -18.17
C GLN A 91 19.68 14.74 -16.73
N LEU A 92 20.71 13.95 -16.55
CA LEU A 92 21.54 13.95 -15.34
C LEU A 92 22.53 15.12 -15.45
N LYS A 93 22.38 16.11 -14.58
CA LYS A 93 23.23 17.30 -14.55
C LYS A 93 24.66 16.95 -14.17
N ALA A 94 25.61 17.79 -14.59
CA ALA A 94 27.01 17.68 -14.15
C ALA A 94 27.10 17.64 -12.61
N ASP A 95 28.03 16.85 -12.10
CA ASP A 95 28.34 16.68 -10.67
C ASP A 95 27.15 16.18 -9.82
N LYS A 96 26.11 15.57 -10.46
CA LYS A 96 25.00 14.94 -9.79
C LYS A 96 25.04 13.42 -9.96
N GLU A 97 24.58 12.73 -8.92
CA GLU A 97 24.47 11.28 -8.86
C GLU A 97 23.00 10.78 -9.01
N ALA A 98 22.05 11.70 -9.11
CA ALA A 98 20.65 11.35 -9.26
C ALA A 98 19.88 12.33 -10.15
N CYS A 99 18.89 11.78 -10.86
CA CYS A 99 17.81 12.49 -11.54
C CYS A 99 16.50 11.72 -11.34
N ALA A 100 15.39 12.25 -11.80
CA ALA A 100 14.10 11.57 -11.69
C ALA A 100 13.34 11.62 -13.01
N LEU A 101 12.71 10.48 -13.35
CA LEU A 101 11.66 10.42 -14.35
C LEU A 101 10.36 10.89 -13.70
N ARG A 102 9.59 11.73 -14.40
CA ARG A 102 8.28 12.18 -13.94
C ARG A 102 7.19 11.55 -14.77
N ILE A 103 6.22 10.95 -14.08
CA ILE A 103 5.09 10.23 -14.65
C ILE A 103 3.81 10.87 -14.14
N LYS A 104 2.84 11.10 -15.03
CA LYS A 104 1.50 11.58 -14.68
C LYS A 104 0.48 10.52 -15.08
N GLY A 105 -0.36 10.09 -14.13
CA GLY A 105 -1.50 9.21 -14.39
C GLY A 105 -2.72 9.97 -14.93
N ASN A 106 -3.59 9.26 -15.63
CA ASN A 106 -4.86 9.78 -16.13
C ASN A 106 -6.02 9.01 -15.46
N PRO A 107 -6.56 9.49 -14.32
CA PRO A 107 -7.52 8.75 -13.50
C PRO A 107 -8.84 8.44 -14.23
N GLU A 108 -9.25 9.26 -15.22
CA GLU A 108 -10.48 9.05 -15.98
C GLU A 108 -10.44 7.79 -16.87
N LYS A 109 -9.26 7.21 -17.06
CA LYS A 109 -9.03 6.03 -17.91
C LYS A 109 -8.85 4.75 -17.13
N PHE A 110 -8.97 4.81 -15.79
CA PHE A 110 -8.96 3.66 -14.92
C PHE A 110 -10.38 3.32 -14.47
N GLU A 111 -10.71 2.06 -14.46
CA GLU A 111 -11.89 1.58 -13.73
C GLU A 111 -11.66 1.67 -12.21
N VAL A 112 -12.74 1.67 -11.43
CA VAL A 112 -12.63 1.66 -9.96
C VAL A 112 -11.99 0.34 -9.53
N GLY A 113 -10.94 0.43 -8.70
CA GLY A 113 -10.19 -0.75 -8.24
C GLY A 113 -9.23 -1.34 -9.29
N GLU A 114 -9.14 -0.77 -10.49
CA GLU A 114 -8.21 -1.25 -11.51
C GLU A 114 -6.75 -0.98 -11.12
N ILE A 115 -5.93 -2.01 -11.28
CA ILE A 115 -4.48 -1.99 -11.05
C ILE A 115 -3.80 -2.28 -12.38
N LEU A 116 -2.96 -1.34 -12.84
CA LEU A 116 -2.20 -1.48 -14.08
C LEU A 116 -0.69 -1.47 -13.79
N SER A 117 0.06 -2.25 -14.54
CA SER A 117 1.52 -2.29 -14.49
C SER A 117 2.15 -1.55 -15.66
N LEU A 118 3.24 -0.86 -15.40
CA LEU A 118 4.08 -0.18 -16.36
C LEU A 118 5.52 -0.66 -16.16
N LYS A 119 6.10 -1.29 -17.17
CA LYS A 119 7.51 -1.70 -17.19
C LYS A 119 8.33 -0.66 -17.92
N LEU A 120 9.35 -0.15 -17.23
CA LEU A 120 10.32 0.80 -17.76
C LEU A 120 11.70 0.14 -17.87
N ARG A 121 12.48 0.60 -18.88
CA ARG A 121 13.87 0.22 -19.09
C ARG A 121 14.71 1.45 -19.37
N LEU A 122 15.94 1.48 -18.82
CA LEU A 122 16.94 2.49 -19.19
C LEU A 122 17.45 2.18 -20.60
N ALA A 123 17.27 3.12 -21.53
CA ALA A 123 17.76 3.02 -22.90
C ALA A 123 19.17 3.66 -22.98
N VAL A 124 20.14 2.98 -22.41
CA VAL A 124 21.57 3.34 -22.41
C VAL A 124 22.39 2.14 -22.90
N ASP A 125 23.68 2.38 -23.20
CA ASP A 125 24.59 1.27 -23.55
C ASP A 125 24.69 0.28 -22.39
N GLU A 126 24.67 -1.03 -22.68
CA GLU A 126 24.70 -2.10 -21.68
C GLU A 126 25.90 -2.02 -20.74
N SER A 127 27.01 -1.42 -21.18
CA SER A 127 28.20 -1.17 -20.36
C SER A 127 27.92 -0.20 -19.18
N PHE A 128 26.83 0.53 -19.20
CA PHE A 128 26.41 1.44 -18.13
C PHE A 128 25.34 0.84 -17.19
N ILE A 129 25.05 -0.45 -17.33
CA ILE A 129 24.11 -1.20 -16.47
C ILE A 129 24.89 -2.34 -15.79
N ASP A 130 24.76 -2.44 -14.45
CA ASP A 130 25.53 -3.42 -13.66
C ASP A 130 25.03 -4.86 -13.88
N ASN A 131 23.73 -5.01 -14.05
CA ASN A 131 23.08 -6.30 -14.32
C ASN A 131 21.74 -6.07 -15.03
N ASP A 132 21.20 -7.11 -15.64
CA ASP A 132 19.99 -7.05 -16.47
C ASP A 132 18.77 -6.49 -15.74
N THR A 133 18.72 -6.58 -14.40
CA THR A 133 17.60 -6.11 -13.59
C THR A 133 17.76 -4.67 -13.09
N ALA A 134 18.97 -4.14 -12.97
CA ALA A 134 19.22 -2.78 -12.46
C ALA A 134 18.73 -1.70 -13.44
N GLY A 135 18.70 -2.02 -14.73
CA GLY A 135 18.19 -1.14 -15.80
C GLY A 135 16.67 -1.18 -15.97
N GLU A 136 15.94 -1.96 -15.19
CA GLU A 136 14.49 -2.12 -15.31
C GLU A 136 13.77 -1.75 -14.01
N CYS A 137 12.54 -1.26 -14.16
CA CYS A 137 11.68 -0.91 -13.04
C CYS A 137 10.22 -1.20 -13.40
N GLU A 138 9.48 -1.81 -12.48
CA GLU A 138 8.04 -1.99 -12.59
C GLU A 138 7.32 -0.91 -11.78
N ILE A 139 6.29 -0.30 -12.37
CA ILE A 139 5.47 0.69 -11.71
C ILE A 139 4.04 0.20 -11.71
N ILE A 140 3.47 0.11 -10.52
CA ILE A 140 2.05 -0.21 -10.32
C ILE A 140 1.29 1.11 -10.22
N LEU A 141 0.31 1.27 -11.09
CA LEU A 141 -0.61 2.40 -11.11
C LEU A 141 -2.00 1.92 -10.68
N GLN A 142 -2.56 2.55 -9.66
CA GLN A 142 -3.90 2.22 -9.16
C GLN A 142 -4.72 3.49 -8.98
N ARG A 143 -5.97 3.48 -9.45
CA ARG A 143 -6.87 4.61 -9.21
C ARG A 143 -7.15 4.78 -7.73
N CYS A 144 -6.97 6.01 -7.24
CA CYS A 144 -7.32 6.43 -5.89
C CYS A 144 -8.31 7.59 -5.94
N CYS A 145 -9.22 7.64 -4.98
CA CYS A 145 -10.10 8.79 -4.78
C CYS A 145 -9.50 9.72 -3.72
N PRO A 146 -9.64 11.06 -3.87
CA PRO A 146 -9.24 11.99 -2.84
C PRO A 146 -9.92 11.69 -1.51
N PHE A 147 -9.19 11.85 -0.41
CA PHE A 147 -9.75 11.66 0.91
C PHE A 147 -10.76 12.77 1.23
N ASP A 148 -11.98 12.37 1.55
CA ASP A 148 -13.05 13.24 2.04
C ASP A 148 -13.83 12.47 3.12
N ILE A 149 -13.65 12.86 4.39
CA ILE A 149 -14.30 12.19 5.51
C ILE A 149 -15.84 12.26 5.44
N ASN A 150 -16.40 13.30 4.80
CA ASN A 150 -17.85 13.44 4.65
C ASN A 150 -18.49 12.28 3.85
N ARG A 151 -17.68 11.53 3.10
CA ARG A 151 -18.13 10.29 2.43
C ARG A 151 -18.67 9.24 3.40
N PHE A 152 -18.24 9.33 4.66
CA PHE A 152 -18.60 8.41 5.74
C PHE A 152 -19.58 9.03 6.75
N GLU A 153 -20.28 10.10 6.36
CA GLU A 153 -21.38 10.68 7.12
C GLU A 153 -22.73 10.18 6.56
N GLY A 154 -23.72 10.00 7.43
CA GLY A 154 -25.06 9.56 7.05
C GLY A 154 -25.28 8.06 7.25
N TYR A 155 -26.16 7.47 6.45
CA TYR A 155 -26.58 6.08 6.63
C TYR A 155 -25.62 5.09 5.98
N ALA A 156 -25.40 3.97 6.70
CA ALA A 156 -24.65 2.83 6.20
C ALA A 156 -25.37 1.51 6.52
N VAL A 157 -25.20 0.52 5.64
CA VAL A 157 -25.57 -0.86 5.90
C VAL A 157 -24.38 -1.55 6.57
N LEU A 158 -24.56 -1.96 7.81
CA LEU A 158 -23.62 -2.82 8.52
C LEU A 158 -23.95 -4.27 8.23
N THR A 159 -23.06 -5.01 7.61
CA THR A 159 -23.08 -6.48 7.52
C THR A 159 -22.01 -7.04 8.45
N SER A 160 -22.41 -7.85 9.43
CA SER A 160 -21.51 -8.28 10.50
C SER A 160 -21.71 -9.74 10.88
N THR A 161 -20.61 -10.47 11.04
CA THR A 161 -20.67 -11.83 11.59
C THR A 161 -21.11 -11.87 13.05
N TRP A 162 -20.96 -10.75 13.80
CA TRP A 162 -21.56 -10.59 15.12
C TRP A 162 -23.09 -10.53 15.04
N CYS A 163 -23.61 -9.68 14.16
CA CYS A 163 -25.07 -9.54 13.98
C CYS A 163 -25.71 -10.88 13.61
N MET A 164 -25.11 -11.61 12.69
CA MET A 164 -25.54 -12.94 12.27
C MET A 164 -25.58 -13.93 13.44
N GLN A 165 -24.58 -13.92 14.30
CA GLN A 165 -24.42 -14.90 15.35
C GLN A 165 -25.21 -14.57 16.62
N TYR A 166 -25.32 -13.30 16.99
CA TYR A 166 -25.88 -12.89 18.29
C TYR A 166 -27.09 -11.97 18.22
N MET A 167 -27.39 -11.39 17.06
CA MET A 167 -28.50 -10.45 16.91
C MET A 167 -29.63 -10.98 16.01
N GLY A 168 -29.43 -12.13 15.37
CA GLY A 168 -30.44 -12.80 14.53
C GLY A 168 -30.74 -12.10 13.21
N ALA A 169 -29.85 -11.22 12.75
CA ALA A 169 -29.92 -10.53 11.47
C ALA A 169 -28.50 -10.44 10.86
N ASP A 170 -28.40 -10.60 9.55
CA ASP A 170 -27.11 -10.52 8.86
C ASP A 170 -26.63 -9.07 8.74
N SER A 171 -27.59 -8.14 8.59
CA SER A 171 -27.35 -6.73 8.34
C SER A 171 -28.27 -5.84 9.16
N ARG A 172 -27.83 -4.62 9.41
CA ARG A 172 -28.64 -3.57 9.99
C ARG A 172 -28.32 -2.21 9.41
N LEU A 173 -29.28 -1.31 9.40
CA LEU A 173 -29.06 0.08 9.06
C LEU A 173 -28.49 0.80 10.29
N VAL A 174 -27.40 1.53 10.11
CA VAL A 174 -26.78 2.37 11.12
C VAL A 174 -26.62 3.79 10.58
N HIS A 175 -26.49 4.76 11.49
CA HIS A 175 -26.18 6.14 11.13
C HIS A 175 -24.77 6.48 11.61
N ALA A 176 -24.05 7.29 10.85
CA ALA A 176 -22.69 7.72 11.22
C ALA A 176 -22.57 9.23 11.13
N THR A 177 -21.82 9.79 12.05
CA THR A 177 -21.38 11.19 12.07
C THR A 177 -19.86 11.27 12.02
N VAL A 178 -19.29 12.45 11.69
CA VAL A 178 -17.85 12.62 11.52
C VAL A 178 -17.27 13.74 12.38
N GLU A 179 -16.06 13.49 12.90
CA GLU A 179 -15.22 14.52 13.55
C GLU A 179 -14.05 14.87 12.60
N HIS A 180 -14.14 16.02 11.96
CA HIS A 180 -13.19 16.46 10.93
C HIS A 180 -11.75 16.62 11.44
N ASP A 181 -11.57 17.21 12.64
CA ASP A 181 -10.25 17.54 13.16
C ASP A 181 -9.34 16.32 13.39
N ASN A 182 -9.96 15.16 13.64
CA ASN A 182 -9.25 13.93 13.97
C ASN A 182 -9.46 12.80 12.96
N ASN A 183 -10.22 13.04 11.88
CA ASN A 183 -10.64 12.03 10.92
C ASN A 183 -11.32 10.82 11.59
N ILE A 184 -12.28 11.09 12.49
CA ILE A 184 -13.00 10.05 13.22
C ILE A 184 -14.41 9.94 12.66
N VAL A 185 -14.83 8.71 12.35
CA VAL A 185 -16.21 8.33 12.06
C VAL A 185 -16.80 7.75 13.33
N ILE A 186 -17.96 8.26 13.74
CA ILE A 186 -18.73 7.77 14.90
C ILE A 186 -19.92 7.01 14.34
N ILE A 187 -19.96 5.72 14.55
CA ILE A 187 -21.06 4.85 14.12
C ILE A 187 -22.00 4.73 15.30
N GLU A 188 -23.12 5.43 15.20
CA GLU A 188 -24.11 5.54 16.26
C GLU A 188 -24.82 4.19 16.44
N ASP A 189 -24.95 3.74 17.70
CA ASP A 189 -25.66 2.49 18.05
C ASP A 189 -25.25 1.30 17.18
N MET A 190 -23.95 1.15 16.88
CA MET A 190 -23.47 0.21 15.87
C MET A 190 -24.04 -1.21 16.05
N PHE A 191 -24.14 -1.68 17.30
CA PHE A 191 -24.70 -2.99 17.64
C PHE A 191 -25.85 -2.90 18.63
N TYR A 192 -25.70 -2.09 19.67
CA TYR A 192 -26.68 -1.93 20.74
C TYR A 192 -26.96 -0.46 21.00
N ASP A 193 -28.18 -0.11 21.37
CA ASP A 193 -28.61 1.26 21.62
C ASP A 193 -27.78 1.90 22.76
N GLY A 194 -27.25 3.08 22.52
CA GLY A 194 -26.40 3.84 23.45
C GLY A 194 -24.93 3.46 23.45
N TYR A 195 -24.49 2.64 22.46
CA TYR A 195 -23.09 2.20 22.31
C TYR A 195 -22.56 2.56 20.93
N ASP A 196 -22.02 3.76 20.83
CA ASP A 196 -21.37 4.25 19.61
C ASP A 196 -19.96 3.68 19.47
N ILE A 197 -19.57 3.39 18.23
CA ILE A 197 -18.21 2.93 17.90
C ILE A 197 -17.48 4.00 17.10
N ARG A 198 -16.28 4.35 17.57
CA ARG A 198 -15.43 5.41 17.01
C ARG A 198 -14.29 4.81 16.23
N VAL A 199 -14.20 5.16 14.97
CA VAL A 199 -13.18 4.66 14.02
C VAL A 199 -12.37 5.83 13.48
N LYS A 200 -11.05 5.78 13.62
CA LYS A 200 -10.13 6.74 13.05
C LYS A 200 -9.71 6.29 11.65
N LEU A 201 -9.71 7.22 10.69
CA LEU A 201 -9.25 7.00 9.32
C LEU A 201 -7.85 7.55 9.12
N ASP A 202 -6.95 6.72 8.64
CA ASP A 202 -5.59 7.11 8.24
C ASP A 202 -5.47 7.01 6.70
N SER A 203 -5.28 8.16 6.07
CA SER A 203 -5.10 8.34 4.63
C SER A 203 -3.65 8.64 4.22
N SER A 204 -2.69 8.43 5.12
CA SER A 204 -1.27 8.71 4.86
C SER A 204 -0.71 7.85 3.72
N ASP A 205 -1.14 6.59 3.63
CA ASP A 205 -0.94 5.74 2.45
C ASP A 205 -2.23 5.68 1.63
N ARG A 206 -2.24 6.36 0.49
CA ARG A 206 -3.41 6.47 -0.39
C ARG A 206 -3.80 5.14 -1.05
N LEU A 207 -2.85 4.20 -1.15
CA LEU A 207 -3.07 2.87 -1.74
C LEU A 207 -3.60 1.87 -0.72
N ASN A 208 -3.26 2.08 0.55
CA ASN A 208 -3.63 1.20 1.66
C ASN A 208 -4.24 2.03 2.81
N PRO A 209 -5.39 2.67 2.60
CA PRO A 209 -6.02 3.49 3.62
C PRO A 209 -6.51 2.61 4.78
N ILE A 210 -6.15 2.97 6.01
CA ILE A 210 -6.40 2.18 7.21
C ILE A 210 -7.54 2.80 8.02
N ALA A 211 -8.48 1.95 8.47
CA ALA A 211 -9.45 2.26 9.50
C ALA A 211 -8.99 1.63 10.82
N THR A 212 -9.10 2.33 11.95
CA THR A 212 -8.67 1.81 13.24
C THR A 212 -9.63 2.25 14.33
N LEU A 213 -10.06 1.36 15.21
CA LEU A 213 -10.77 1.79 16.43
C LEU A 213 -9.89 2.75 17.23
N THR A 214 -10.48 3.82 17.78
CA THR A 214 -9.70 4.84 18.52
C THR A 214 -9.01 4.27 19.76
N ASP A 215 -9.63 3.27 20.37
CA ASP A 215 -9.17 2.49 21.53
C ASP A 215 -10.04 1.23 21.68
N THR A 216 -9.90 0.50 22.78
CA THR A 216 -10.87 -0.52 23.19
C THR A 216 -12.15 0.17 23.65
N GLN A 217 -13.30 -0.22 23.09
CA GLN A 217 -14.59 0.39 23.35
C GLN A 217 -15.60 -0.61 23.91
N ILE A 218 -16.72 -0.12 24.40
CA ILE A 218 -17.81 -0.98 24.86
C ILE A 218 -18.75 -1.18 23.68
N LEU A 219 -18.90 -2.45 23.26
CA LEU A 219 -19.83 -2.81 22.19
C LEU A 219 -21.28 -2.86 22.66
N GLY A 220 -21.51 -3.30 23.89
CA GLY A 220 -22.85 -3.47 24.44
C GLY A 220 -22.89 -4.32 25.72
N PRO A 221 -24.09 -4.58 26.25
CA PRO A 221 -24.25 -5.36 27.48
C PRO A 221 -24.29 -6.87 27.20
N THR A 222 -23.63 -7.67 28.05
CA THR A 222 -23.64 -9.12 27.96
C THR A 222 -25.05 -9.71 28.17
N GLY A 223 -25.87 -9.03 28.96
CA GLY A 223 -27.25 -9.47 29.21
C GLY A 223 -28.15 -9.47 27.97
N GLU A 224 -27.96 -8.53 27.06
CA GLU A 224 -28.68 -8.47 25.79
C GLU A 224 -28.16 -9.49 24.79
N ALA A 225 -26.85 -9.60 24.68
CA ALA A 225 -26.23 -10.54 23.73
C ALA A 225 -26.45 -12.01 24.10
N PHE A 226 -26.36 -12.36 25.40
CA PHE A 226 -26.33 -13.75 25.86
C PHE A 226 -27.50 -14.13 26.77
N GLY A 227 -28.37 -13.20 27.11
CA GLY A 227 -29.46 -13.42 28.08
C GLY A 227 -28.97 -13.58 29.54
N THR A 228 -27.67 -13.37 29.80
CA THR A 228 -27.04 -13.55 31.12
C THR A 228 -25.90 -12.53 31.29
N ILE A 229 -25.74 -12.02 32.50
CA ILE A 229 -24.66 -11.11 32.85
C ILE A 229 -23.37 -11.90 33.08
N TYR A 230 -22.32 -11.56 32.29
CA TYR A 230 -20.97 -12.07 32.46
C TYR A 230 -20.03 -10.95 32.87
N GLY A 231 -19.07 -11.22 33.75
CA GLY A 231 -18.10 -10.25 34.22
C GLY A 231 -18.74 -9.00 34.81
N ASP A 232 -18.35 -7.83 34.32
CA ASP A 232 -18.92 -6.54 34.70
C ASP A 232 -20.19 -6.16 33.90
N GLY A 233 -20.66 -7.09 33.07
CA GLY A 233 -21.86 -6.89 32.23
C GLY A 233 -21.59 -6.25 30.88
N LYS A 234 -20.32 -6.02 30.49
CA LYS A 234 -19.94 -5.33 29.26
C LYS A 234 -19.23 -6.28 28.30
N ILE A 235 -19.51 -6.10 27.02
CA ILE A 235 -18.73 -6.67 25.93
C ILE A 235 -17.81 -5.58 25.41
N LEU A 236 -16.53 -5.89 25.33
CA LEU A 236 -15.51 -5.00 24.80
C LEU A 236 -15.23 -5.35 23.34
N ILE A 237 -14.91 -4.33 22.55
CA ILE A 237 -14.50 -4.43 21.14
C ILE A 237 -13.15 -3.74 20.97
N THR A 238 -12.21 -4.40 20.30
CA THR A 238 -10.90 -3.85 19.97
C THR A 238 -10.44 -4.30 18.58
N GLU A 239 -9.41 -3.63 18.03
CA GLU A 239 -8.78 -4.04 16.77
C GLU A 239 -8.22 -5.46 16.86
N ALA A 240 -8.48 -6.27 15.83
CA ALA A 240 -7.99 -7.64 15.80
C ALA A 240 -6.45 -7.70 15.85
N LYS A 241 -5.76 -6.90 15.04
CA LYS A 241 -4.28 -6.88 14.97
C LYS A 241 -3.60 -6.48 16.28
N GLU A 242 -4.30 -5.79 17.18
CA GLU A 242 -3.77 -5.30 18.46
C GLU A 242 -4.12 -6.23 19.63
N TYR A 243 -5.03 -7.17 19.40
CA TYR A 243 -5.45 -8.10 20.44
C TYR A 243 -4.48 -9.27 20.54
N ALA A 244 -3.91 -9.47 21.75
CA ALA A 244 -3.05 -10.61 22.05
C ALA A 244 -3.89 -11.86 22.28
N SER A 245 -4.13 -12.64 21.23
CA SER A 245 -4.78 -13.94 21.32
C SER A 245 -3.74 -15.05 21.59
N GLU A 246 -4.03 -15.95 22.53
CA GLU A 246 -3.17 -17.10 22.80
C GLU A 246 -3.28 -18.19 21.71
N ASN A 247 -4.35 -18.16 20.92
CA ASN A 247 -4.72 -19.24 19.99
C ASN A 247 -4.57 -18.88 18.51
N MET A 248 -4.48 -17.59 18.18
CA MET A 248 -4.46 -17.11 16.80
C MET A 248 -3.47 -15.96 16.60
N ASP A 249 -2.76 -15.98 15.46
CA ASP A 249 -2.04 -14.81 14.99
C ASP A 249 -3.03 -13.89 14.25
N LEU A 250 -3.33 -12.74 14.84
CA LEU A 250 -4.27 -11.74 14.33
C LEU A 250 -3.58 -10.56 13.63
N SER A 251 -2.26 -10.55 13.54
CA SER A 251 -1.48 -9.44 12.97
C SER A 251 -1.81 -9.13 11.51
N GLY A 252 -2.30 -10.13 10.76
CA GLY A 252 -2.72 -9.98 9.37
C GLY A 252 -4.14 -9.41 9.18
N TYR A 253 -4.93 -9.25 10.25
CA TYR A 253 -6.28 -8.70 10.18
C TYR A 253 -6.26 -7.19 10.33
N VAL A 254 -5.96 -6.50 9.23
CA VAL A 254 -5.89 -5.04 9.19
C VAL A 254 -7.20 -4.48 8.67
N SER A 255 -7.86 -3.62 9.46
CA SER A 255 -9.07 -2.92 9.06
C SER A 255 -8.72 -1.82 8.05
N PHE A 256 -9.57 -1.60 7.05
CA PHE A 256 -9.33 -0.65 5.96
C PHE A 256 -10.62 -0.04 5.44
N TYR A 257 -10.51 0.97 4.59
CA TYR A 257 -11.65 1.60 3.93
C TYR A 257 -11.37 1.90 2.46
N SER A 258 -12.43 2.08 1.67
CA SER A 258 -12.36 2.51 0.28
C SER A 258 -13.08 3.83 0.10
N MET A 259 -12.32 4.89 -0.24
CA MET A 259 -12.91 6.19 -0.59
C MET A 259 -13.72 6.14 -1.87
N CYS A 260 -13.26 5.35 -2.85
CA CYS A 260 -13.91 5.27 -4.15
C CYS A 260 -15.26 4.56 -4.07
N GLU A 261 -15.33 3.50 -3.30
CA GLU A 261 -16.50 2.64 -3.20
C GLU A 261 -17.43 3.03 -2.03
N GLY A 262 -16.89 3.78 -1.05
CA GLY A 262 -17.66 4.24 0.11
C GLY A 262 -17.97 3.11 1.08
N PHE A 263 -17.00 2.25 1.37
CA PHE A 263 -17.15 1.19 2.37
C PHE A 263 -15.98 1.16 3.36
N MET A 264 -16.20 0.50 4.47
CA MET A 264 -15.21 0.24 5.51
C MET A 264 -15.29 -1.21 5.96
N MET A 265 -14.13 -1.88 6.10
CA MET A 265 -14.00 -3.22 6.64
C MET A 265 -13.28 -3.16 7.98
N LEU A 266 -13.93 -3.60 9.05
CA LEU A 266 -13.37 -3.65 10.38
C LEU A 266 -13.20 -5.11 10.83
N TYR A 267 -11.97 -5.49 11.15
CA TYR A 267 -11.63 -6.75 11.81
C TYR A 267 -11.44 -6.51 13.30
N THR A 268 -12.34 -7.05 14.10
CA THR A 268 -12.39 -6.77 15.53
C THR A 268 -12.44 -8.03 16.36
N VAL A 269 -11.82 -7.99 17.53
CA VAL A 269 -12.01 -9.01 18.56
C VAL A 269 -12.98 -8.48 19.60
N MET A 270 -13.95 -9.32 19.95
CA MET A 270 -14.90 -9.06 21.01
C MET A 270 -14.64 -9.98 22.17
N TYR A 271 -14.66 -9.44 23.39
CA TYR A 271 -14.33 -10.17 24.61
C TYR A 271 -15.03 -9.57 25.83
N VAL A 272 -15.08 -10.34 26.92
CA VAL A 272 -15.53 -9.86 28.25
C VAL A 272 -14.32 -9.86 29.18
N ASP A 273 -14.02 -8.70 29.77
CA ASP A 273 -12.84 -8.55 30.64
C ASP A 273 -12.89 -9.53 31.83
N GLY A 274 -11.75 -10.17 32.09
CA GLY A 274 -11.63 -11.18 33.14
C GLY A 274 -12.39 -12.50 32.91
N ILE A 275 -13.15 -12.65 31.81
CA ILE A 275 -13.86 -13.87 31.44
C ILE A 275 -13.20 -14.55 30.24
N GLY A 276 -12.98 -13.80 29.15
CA GLY A 276 -12.28 -14.31 27.97
C GLY A 276 -12.77 -13.77 26.64
N GLU A 277 -12.14 -14.27 25.60
CA GLU A 277 -12.42 -13.94 24.20
C GLU A 277 -13.71 -14.59 23.74
N ILE A 278 -14.57 -13.82 23.05
CA ILE A 278 -15.76 -14.33 22.38
C ILE A 278 -15.38 -14.77 20.97
N GLY A 279 -14.57 -13.95 20.26
CA GLY A 279 -14.03 -14.29 18.95
C GLY A 279 -13.64 -13.11 18.10
N LEU A 280 -13.18 -13.44 16.88
CA LEU A 280 -12.84 -12.53 15.80
C LEU A 280 -14.06 -12.32 14.91
N PHE A 281 -14.38 -11.06 14.61
CA PHE A 281 -15.54 -10.68 13.81
C PHE A 281 -15.14 -9.74 12.67
N GLY A 282 -15.71 -10.00 11.48
CA GLY A 282 -15.64 -9.10 10.33
C GLY A 282 -16.91 -8.25 10.26
N ASN A 283 -16.72 -6.95 10.04
CA ASN A 283 -17.80 -5.98 9.97
C ASN A 283 -17.59 -5.11 8.74
N ILE A 284 -18.54 -5.13 7.81
CA ILE A 284 -18.54 -4.31 6.60
C ILE A 284 -19.61 -3.24 6.78
N LEU A 285 -19.20 -1.98 6.59
CA LEU A 285 -20.11 -0.84 6.52
C LEU A 285 -20.09 -0.30 5.09
N GLU A 286 -21.24 -0.25 4.44
CA GLU A 286 -21.41 0.30 3.10
C GLU A 286 -22.30 1.53 3.19
N TRP A 287 -21.76 2.72 2.87
CA TRP A 287 -22.51 3.98 2.90
C TRP A 287 -23.47 4.05 1.72
N ILE A 288 -24.72 4.36 2.00
CA ILE A 288 -25.82 4.39 1.04
C ILE A 288 -26.44 5.79 0.99
N SER A 289 -27.27 6.04 -0.02
CA SER A 289 -28.02 7.29 -0.12
C SER A 289 -29.17 7.35 0.89
N ASP A 290 -29.61 8.58 1.22
CA ASP A 290 -30.77 8.79 2.08
C ASP A 290 -32.03 8.13 1.51
N ASP A 291 -32.23 8.18 0.19
CA ASP A 291 -33.38 7.54 -0.47
C ASP A 291 -33.39 6.01 -0.26
N GLU A 292 -32.22 5.39 -0.33
CA GLU A 292 -32.05 3.95 -0.09
C GLU A 292 -32.27 3.63 1.39
N ALA A 293 -31.75 4.46 2.29
CA ALA A 293 -31.97 4.31 3.72
C ALA A 293 -33.46 4.41 4.08
N GLU A 294 -34.17 5.41 3.52
CA GLU A 294 -35.63 5.55 3.69
C GLU A 294 -36.39 4.32 3.15
N ARG A 295 -35.93 3.75 2.03
CA ARG A 295 -36.51 2.51 1.49
C ARG A 295 -36.34 1.35 2.48
N ILE A 296 -35.13 1.14 3.00
CA ILE A 296 -34.83 0.08 3.98
C ILE A 296 -35.66 0.27 5.26
N MET A 297 -35.77 1.50 5.78
CA MET A 297 -36.58 1.79 6.98
C MET A 297 -38.04 1.45 6.79
N ARG A 298 -38.58 1.61 5.57
CA ARG A 298 -39.98 1.39 5.25
C ARG A 298 -40.32 -0.08 4.92
N GLU A 299 -39.40 -0.76 4.22
CA GLU A 299 -39.64 -2.08 3.61
C GLU A 299 -38.83 -3.20 4.26
N GLY A 300 -37.78 -2.85 5.01
CA GLY A 300 -36.76 -3.77 5.49
C GLY A 300 -35.68 -4.06 4.45
N PHE A 301 -34.74 -4.94 4.83
CA PHE A 301 -33.69 -5.42 3.92
C PHE A 301 -34.22 -6.39 2.89
#